data_6e670b344543d272a53b9352f7e2843d
#
_entry.id   6e670b344543d272a53b9352f7e2843d
#
_cell.length_a   1.000
_cell.length_b   1.000
_cell.length_c   1.000
_cell.angle_alpha   90.00
_cell.angle_beta   90.00
_cell.angle_gamma   90.00
#
_symmetry.space_group_name_H-M   'P 1'
#
loop_
_entity.id
_entity.type
_entity.pdbx_description
1 polymer ?
#
loop_
_entity_poly.entity_id
_entity_poly.type
_entity_poly.pdbx_seq_one_letter_code
_entity_poly.pdbx_strand_id
1 'polypeptide(L)'
;MFDFIDKILSSFESCFSRKAAFRWFVILIIGLMLRSDKLGVTSVIRDLALKPDCYLSMLHFFRASSWSLDRIRQCWFQTVLRFFPLYQENGFHVLVGDGVKQSKEGRRIPGVKKLCQESENSAKPQFIHGHMFGGLGILAGSIRSMSCVPLNIRLHDGLQDTCGWESSTVSGASHVVQMVEDAYLAAETFGNSILLLDRYFLSVPALKRLQELTGGETVRMEIVTKAKCNCTAFEKPALRKPGRGRPPKKGKAIRLKDLFESRKEQFSEAEMVLYGKKEKLRYYSIDLLWGQKLYQELRFVLVEYNGTRSILAGTSLELDPLSMIRLYSFRFRIECTFRELKQQTGAFCYHFWSKHMPRLNYYRKKTEPSPLEQVESDHARRKILQAVRAVETHMVLSCVAMGTIQCLSLQMEGKL
;
A
#
# COMPACT_ATOMS: atom_id res chain seq x y z
N MET A 1 2.01 29.85 -4.10
CA MET A 1 1.61 28.56 -4.67
C MET A 1 2.62 28.04 -5.69
N PHE A 2 2.90 28.76 -6.78
CA PHE A 2 3.83 28.28 -7.83
C PHE A 2 5.26 28.06 -7.31
N ASP A 3 5.80 28.95 -6.51
CA ASP A 3 7.14 28.79 -5.89
C ASP A 3 7.23 27.54 -5.02
N PHE A 4 6.11 27.10 -4.45
CA PHE A 4 6.07 25.90 -3.64
C PHE A 4 6.04 24.63 -4.49
N ILE A 5 5.27 24.62 -5.58
CA ILE A 5 5.29 23.54 -6.58
C ILE A 5 6.70 23.43 -7.16
N ASP A 6 7.33 24.55 -7.50
CA ASP A 6 8.69 24.57 -8.03
C ASP A 6 9.69 23.97 -7.03
N LYS A 7 9.61 24.30 -5.75
CA LYS A 7 10.46 23.71 -4.71
C LYS A 7 10.30 22.19 -4.60
N ILE A 8 9.05 21.68 -4.68
CA ILE A 8 8.80 20.24 -4.67
C ILE A 8 9.41 19.60 -5.91
N LEU A 9 9.13 20.11 -7.12
CA LEU A 9 9.59 19.53 -8.36
C LEU A 9 11.10 19.62 -8.53
N SER A 10 11.72 20.72 -8.15
CA SER A 10 13.17 20.92 -8.20
C SER A 10 13.94 19.92 -7.31
N SER A 11 13.33 19.40 -6.23
CA SER A 11 13.97 18.39 -5.39
C SER A 11 14.30 17.11 -6.16
N PHE A 12 13.61 16.86 -7.27
CA PHE A 12 13.83 15.67 -8.13
C PHE A 12 14.92 15.84 -9.20
N GLU A 13 15.48 17.05 -9.40
CA GLU A 13 16.43 17.30 -10.48
C GLU A 13 17.62 16.33 -10.44
N SER A 14 18.13 16.03 -9.26
CA SER A 14 19.25 15.08 -9.06
C SER A 14 18.94 13.62 -9.44
N CYS A 15 17.65 13.28 -9.61
CA CYS A 15 17.25 11.94 -10.06
C CYS A 15 17.53 11.69 -11.54
N PHE A 16 17.82 12.75 -12.31
CA PHE A 16 17.94 12.72 -13.76
C PHE A 16 19.35 13.07 -14.22
N SER A 17 19.97 12.23 -15.05
CA SER A 17 21.26 12.53 -15.65
C SER A 17 21.17 13.49 -16.84
N ARG A 18 19.97 13.75 -17.35
CA ARG A 18 19.73 14.65 -18.51
C ARG A 18 18.62 15.64 -18.21
N LYS A 19 18.89 16.94 -18.41
CA LYS A 19 17.89 18.02 -18.22
C LYS A 19 16.60 17.80 -19.04
N ALA A 20 16.71 17.22 -20.24
CA ALA A 20 15.53 16.92 -21.05
C ALA A 20 14.60 15.90 -20.38
N ALA A 21 15.15 14.86 -19.70
CA ALA A 21 14.35 13.89 -18.95
C ALA A 21 13.68 14.54 -17.73
N PHE A 22 14.38 15.41 -17.01
CA PHE A 22 13.80 16.18 -15.92
C PHE A 22 12.64 17.09 -16.39
N ARG A 23 12.82 17.77 -17.54
CA ARG A 23 11.73 18.58 -18.12
C ARG A 23 10.49 17.74 -18.43
N TRP A 24 10.65 16.53 -18.97
CA TRP A 24 9.52 15.62 -19.22
C TRP A 24 8.87 15.14 -17.92
N PHE A 25 9.65 14.89 -16.88
CA PHE A 25 9.11 14.61 -15.54
C PHE A 25 8.22 15.75 -15.06
N VAL A 26 8.69 16.98 -15.09
CA VAL A 26 7.92 18.18 -14.68
C VAL A 26 6.63 18.32 -15.50
N ILE A 27 6.72 18.20 -16.83
CA ILE A 27 5.56 18.27 -17.73
C ILE A 27 4.54 17.18 -17.39
N LEU A 28 5.00 15.95 -17.13
CA LEU A 28 4.12 14.84 -16.76
C LEU A 28 3.42 15.09 -15.41
N ILE A 29 4.14 15.54 -14.39
CA ILE A 29 3.53 15.85 -13.08
C ILE A 29 2.50 16.95 -13.21
N ILE A 30 2.83 18.07 -13.86
CA ILE A 30 1.88 19.18 -14.07
C ILE A 30 0.68 18.71 -14.88
N GLY A 31 0.91 17.94 -15.95
CA GLY A 31 -0.19 17.41 -16.75
C GLY A 31 -1.11 16.45 -15.99
N LEU A 32 -0.55 15.63 -15.09
CA LEU A 32 -1.35 14.77 -14.20
C LEU A 32 -2.14 15.56 -13.15
N MET A 33 -1.61 16.70 -12.70
CA MET A 33 -2.32 17.60 -11.77
C MET A 33 -3.48 18.36 -12.42
N LEU A 34 -3.31 18.74 -13.68
CA LEU A 34 -4.26 19.61 -14.43
C LEU A 34 -5.23 18.84 -15.32
N ARG A 35 -5.07 17.52 -15.45
CA ARG A 35 -5.85 16.75 -16.43
C ARG A 35 -7.36 16.85 -16.19
N SER A 36 -8.09 16.95 -17.28
CA SER A 36 -9.54 17.10 -17.31
C SER A 36 -10.30 15.80 -17.66
N ASP A 37 -9.58 14.75 -18.09
CA ASP A 37 -10.18 13.47 -18.50
C ASP A 37 -9.44 12.24 -17.92
N LYS A 38 -9.89 11.06 -18.35
CA LYS A 38 -9.35 9.75 -17.88
C LYS A 38 -8.58 9.00 -18.97
N LEU A 39 -8.06 9.70 -19.98
CA LEU A 39 -7.34 9.09 -21.11
C LEU A 39 -5.82 9.12 -20.83
N GLY A 40 -5.17 8.11 -20.42
CA GLY A 40 -3.75 7.89 -20.35
C GLY A 40 -2.82 9.10 -20.51
N VAL A 41 -1.63 8.89 -21.10
CA VAL A 41 -0.62 9.95 -21.32
C VAL A 41 -1.04 10.98 -22.39
N THR A 42 -1.98 10.61 -23.27
CA THR A 42 -2.50 11.50 -24.33
C THR A 42 -3.25 12.71 -23.76
N SER A 43 -3.86 12.58 -22.57
CA SER A 43 -4.49 13.70 -21.89
C SER A 43 -3.50 14.83 -21.63
N VAL A 44 -2.30 14.50 -21.18
CA VAL A 44 -1.26 15.50 -20.88
C VAL A 44 -0.90 16.33 -22.11
N ILE A 45 -0.79 15.68 -23.30
CA ILE A 45 -0.52 16.36 -24.56
C ILE A 45 -1.61 17.39 -24.88
N ARG A 46 -2.86 16.97 -24.74
CA ARG A 46 -4.01 17.80 -25.07
C ARG A 46 -4.23 18.91 -24.02
N ASP A 47 -4.22 18.57 -22.76
CA ASP A 47 -4.57 19.51 -21.67
C ASP A 47 -3.51 20.59 -21.49
N LEU A 48 -2.24 20.29 -21.84
CA LEU A 48 -1.15 21.28 -21.87
C LEU A 48 -0.93 21.90 -23.26
N ALA A 49 -1.81 21.64 -24.23
CA ALA A 49 -1.72 22.13 -25.60
C ALA A 49 -0.33 21.89 -26.26
N LEU A 50 0.28 20.74 -25.97
CA LEU A 50 1.58 20.39 -26.53
C LEU A 50 1.44 19.96 -27.99
N LYS A 51 2.52 20.12 -28.76
CA LYS A 51 2.56 19.63 -30.15
C LYS A 51 2.38 18.11 -30.17
N PRO A 52 1.65 17.56 -31.17
CA PRO A 52 1.41 16.11 -31.28
C PRO A 52 2.69 15.27 -31.26
N ASP A 53 3.79 15.74 -31.83
CA ASP A 53 5.10 15.07 -31.89
C ASP A 53 5.68 14.85 -30.47
N CYS A 54 5.27 15.64 -29.48
CA CYS A 54 5.64 15.45 -28.08
C CYS A 54 5.19 14.10 -27.52
N TYR A 55 4.18 13.46 -28.11
CA TYR A 55 3.70 12.15 -27.69
C TYR A 55 4.79 11.07 -27.72
N LEU A 56 5.56 11.00 -28.80
CA LEU A 56 6.64 10.02 -28.92
C LEU A 56 7.74 10.28 -27.88
N SER A 57 8.12 11.54 -27.68
CA SER A 57 9.10 11.93 -26.66
C SER A 57 8.63 11.60 -25.25
N MET A 58 7.37 11.81 -24.96
CA MET A 58 6.73 11.48 -23.67
C MET A 58 6.70 9.95 -23.45
N LEU A 59 6.36 9.16 -24.46
CA LEU A 59 6.44 7.70 -24.38
C LEU A 59 7.88 7.21 -24.20
N HIS A 60 8.85 7.90 -24.84
CA HIS A 60 10.27 7.59 -24.66
C HIS A 60 10.71 7.79 -23.21
N PHE A 61 10.19 8.81 -22.50
CA PHE A 61 10.48 9.04 -21.09
C PHE A 61 10.25 7.77 -20.25
N PHE A 62 9.13 7.06 -20.42
CA PHE A 62 8.82 5.83 -19.68
C PHE A 62 9.75 4.66 -19.99
N ARG A 63 10.58 4.74 -21.03
CA ARG A 63 11.52 3.69 -21.46
C ARG A 63 12.99 4.11 -21.31
N ALA A 64 13.24 5.35 -20.88
CA ALA A 64 14.58 5.91 -20.80
C ALA A 64 15.37 5.30 -19.63
N SER A 65 16.68 5.16 -19.83
CA SER A 65 17.64 4.72 -18.82
C SER A 65 18.35 5.90 -18.11
N SER A 66 18.01 7.14 -18.47
CA SER A 66 18.63 8.36 -17.91
C SER A 66 18.14 8.72 -16.49
N TRP A 67 17.32 7.90 -15.90
CA TRP A 67 16.80 8.03 -14.54
C TRP A 67 16.38 6.67 -13.95
N SER A 68 16.25 6.59 -12.63
CA SER A 68 15.85 5.39 -11.92
C SER A 68 14.54 5.63 -11.17
N LEU A 69 13.61 4.67 -11.28
CA LEU A 69 12.33 4.72 -10.57
C LEU A 69 12.54 4.71 -9.04
N ASP A 70 13.49 3.92 -8.57
CA ASP A 70 13.80 3.82 -7.14
C ASP A 70 14.36 5.16 -6.60
N ARG A 71 15.21 5.85 -7.38
CA ARG A 71 15.67 7.19 -6.99
C ARG A 71 14.53 8.21 -6.93
N ILE A 72 13.59 8.17 -7.89
CA ILE A 72 12.41 9.04 -7.87
C ILE A 72 11.55 8.72 -6.64
N ARG A 73 11.32 7.44 -6.33
CA ARG A 73 10.56 7.00 -5.16
C ARG A 73 11.20 7.47 -3.86
N GLN A 74 12.50 7.27 -3.73
CA GLN A 74 13.26 7.70 -2.55
C GLN A 74 13.26 9.22 -2.39
N CYS A 75 13.44 9.96 -3.48
CA CYS A 75 13.33 11.41 -3.48
C CYS A 75 11.92 11.88 -3.08
N TRP A 76 10.87 11.17 -3.53
CA TRP A 76 9.50 11.45 -3.12
C TRP A 76 9.30 11.26 -1.60
N PHE A 77 9.81 10.17 -1.03
CA PHE A 77 9.72 9.94 0.42
C PHE A 77 10.41 11.07 1.21
N GLN A 78 11.62 11.48 0.79
CA GLN A 78 12.32 12.58 1.41
C GLN A 78 11.58 13.93 1.24
N THR A 79 10.97 14.16 0.09
CA THR A 79 10.14 15.34 -0.18
C THR A 79 8.92 15.37 0.74
N VAL A 80 8.24 14.23 0.92
CA VAL A 80 7.11 14.11 1.84
C VAL A 80 7.56 14.37 3.28
N LEU A 81 8.66 13.77 3.71
CA LEU A 81 9.21 13.99 5.06
C LEU A 81 9.52 15.46 5.32
N ARG A 82 10.02 16.18 4.30
CA ARG A 82 10.44 17.58 4.41
C ARG A 82 9.28 18.59 4.40
N PHE A 83 8.26 18.34 3.59
CA PHE A 83 7.26 19.37 3.27
C PHE A 83 5.88 19.13 3.85
N PHE A 84 5.59 17.94 4.40
CA PHE A 84 4.26 17.62 4.90
C PHE A 84 4.20 17.64 6.43
N PRO A 85 3.10 18.10 7.02
CA PRO A 85 2.84 17.99 8.46
C PRO A 85 2.46 16.55 8.80
N LEU A 86 3.46 15.65 8.88
CA LEU A 86 3.24 14.23 9.12
C LEU A 86 2.67 13.99 10.50
N TYR A 87 1.64 13.14 10.57
CA TYR A 87 1.05 12.71 11.83
C TYR A 87 1.93 11.65 12.49
N GLN A 88 2.09 11.79 13.81
CA GLN A 88 2.79 10.82 14.64
C GLN A 88 1.92 10.41 15.84
N GLU A 89 2.02 9.15 16.21
CA GLU A 89 1.45 8.59 17.43
C GLU A 89 2.58 8.01 18.28
N ASN A 90 2.79 8.55 19.48
CA ASN A 90 3.86 8.13 20.39
C ASN A 90 5.27 8.11 19.73
N GLY A 91 5.57 9.07 18.85
CA GLY A 91 6.84 9.14 18.12
C GLY A 91 6.95 8.22 16.90
N PHE A 92 5.89 7.50 16.54
CA PHE A 92 5.83 6.67 15.35
C PHE A 92 5.08 7.41 14.22
N HIS A 93 5.65 7.43 13.03
CA HIS A 93 4.93 7.81 11.82
C HIS A 93 3.87 6.75 11.47
N VAL A 94 2.78 7.17 10.86
CA VAL A 94 1.66 6.25 10.58
C VAL A 94 1.54 6.01 9.09
N LEU A 95 1.92 4.82 8.67
CA LEU A 95 1.78 4.31 7.32
C LEU A 95 0.43 3.60 7.17
N VAL A 96 -0.15 3.66 5.98
CA VAL A 96 -1.41 2.96 5.65
C VAL A 96 -1.21 2.18 4.38
N GLY A 97 -1.48 0.88 4.42
CA GLY A 97 -1.37 -0.01 3.28
C GLY A 97 -2.70 -0.66 2.91
N ASP A 98 -2.96 -0.80 1.60
CA ASP A 98 -4.10 -1.57 1.10
C ASP A 98 -3.87 -2.06 -0.33
N GLY A 99 -4.66 -3.06 -0.74
CA GLY A 99 -4.64 -3.60 -2.09
C GLY A 99 -5.68 -2.95 -2.99
N VAL A 100 -5.32 -2.69 -4.25
CA VAL A 100 -6.26 -2.20 -5.24
C VAL A 100 -6.24 -3.06 -6.51
N LYS A 101 -7.41 -3.52 -6.93
CA LYS A 101 -7.60 -4.31 -8.15
C LYS A 101 -8.10 -3.39 -9.27
N GLN A 102 -7.40 -3.41 -10.40
CA GLN A 102 -7.77 -2.59 -11.56
C GLN A 102 -7.98 -3.47 -12.79
N SER A 103 -9.20 -3.44 -13.33
CA SER A 103 -9.53 -4.15 -14.57
C SER A 103 -8.71 -3.64 -15.76
N LYS A 104 -8.24 -4.57 -16.60
CA LYS A 104 -7.50 -4.33 -17.84
C LYS A 104 -7.89 -5.36 -18.89
N GLU A 105 -8.40 -4.90 -20.02
CA GLU A 105 -8.90 -5.77 -21.09
C GLU A 105 -7.81 -6.15 -22.13
N GLY A 106 -6.69 -5.46 -22.12
CA GLY A 106 -5.62 -5.65 -23.11
C GLY A 106 -4.90 -6.99 -22.94
N ARG A 107 -5.00 -7.86 -23.95
CA ARG A 107 -4.37 -9.19 -23.95
C ARG A 107 -2.84 -9.22 -24.11
N ARG A 108 -2.20 -8.06 -24.31
CA ARG A 108 -0.74 -7.90 -24.41
C ARG A 108 -0.17 -6.97 -23.36
N ILE A 109 -0.92 -6.77 -22.27
CA ILE A 109 -0.49 -6.01 -21.09
C ILE A 109 0.16 -7.00 -20.13
N PRO A 110 1.46 -6.83 -19.79
CA PRO A 110 2.14 -7.74 -18.85
C PRO A 110 1.56 -7.60 -17.42
N GLY A 111 1.55 -8.68 -16.67
CA GLY A 111 1.07 -8.71 -15.29
C GLY A 111 -0.45 -8.82 -15.14
N VAL A 112 -1.22 -8.84 -16.22
CA VAL A 112 -2.67 -9.06 -16.17
C VAL A 112 -2.97 -10.51 -15.81
N LYS A 113 -3.82 -10.71 -14.80
CA LYS A 113 -4.31 -12.03 -14.40
C LYS A 113 -5.76 -12.01 -13.98
N LYS A 114 -6.36 -13.18 -13.79
CA LYS A 114 -7.71 -13.34 -13.24
C LYS A 114 -7.67 -13.03 -11.73
N LEU A 115 -8.46 -12.07 -11.29
CA LEU A 115 -8.57 -11.61 -9.91
C LEU A 115 -10.00 -11.82 -9.41
N CYS A 116 -10.16 -12.36 -8.20
CA CYS A 116 -11.44 -12.40 -7.52
C CYS A 116 -11.75 -11.04 -6.91
N GLN A 117 -12.95 -10.52 -7.14
CA GLN A 117 -13.45 -9.32 -6.48
C GLN A 117 -14.29 -9.74 -5.27
N GLU A 118 -13.80 -9.45 -4.08
CA GLU A 118 -14.54 -9.62 -2.84
C GLU A 118 -15.46 -8.38 -2.63
N SER A 119 -16.44 -8.21 -3.52
CA SER A 119 -17.39 -7.10 -3.44
C SER A 119 -18.75 -7.63 -2.97
N GLU A 120 -19.32 -7.00 -1.96
CA GLU A 120 -20.71 -7.25 -1.54
C GLU A 120 -21.74 -6.74 -2.57
N ASN A 121 -21.30 -5.93 -3.54
CA ASN A 121 -22.15 -5.43 -4.60
C ASN A 121 -22.35 -6.50 -5.69
N SER A 122 -23.54 -7.07 -5.75
CA SER A 122 -23.95 -8.10 -6.73
C SER A 122 -23.90 -7.64 -8.19
N ALA A 123 -23.89 -6.32 -8.45
CA ALA A 123 -23.77 -5.77 -9.80
C ALA A 123 -22.33 -5.85 -10.36
N LYS A 124 -21.33 -6.15 -9.52
CA LYS A 124 -19.95 -6.30 -9.97
C LYS A 124 -19.64 -7.78 -10.27
N PRO A 125 -18.92 -8.08 -11.36
CA PRO A 125 -18.55 -9.45 -11.67
C PRO A 125 -17.64 -10.00 -10.58
N GLN A 126 -17.83 -11.26 -10.21
CA GLN A 126 -17.03 -11.95 -9.19
C GLN A 126 -15.54 -12.01 -9.57
N PHE A 127 -15.23 -12.04 -10.86
CA PHE A 127 -13.87 -12.10 -11.37
C PHE A 127 -13.63 -11.03 -12.41
N ILE A 128 -12.46 -10.43 -12.38
CA ILE A 128 -11.96 -9.53 -13.42
C ILE A 128 -10.60 -9.99 -13.91
N HIS A 129 -10.24 -9.62 -15.14
CA HIS A 129 -8.86 -9.67 -15.60
C HIS A 129 -8.24 -8.31 -15.40
N GLY A 130 -7.09 -8.24 -14.74
CA GLY A 130 -6.51 -6.95 -14.39
C GLY A 130 -5.22 -7.06 -13.58
N HIS A 131 -4.82 -5.94 -13.06
CA HIS A 131 -3.67 -5.78 -12.20
C HIS A 131 -4.08 -5.73 -10.72
N MET A 132 -3.27 -6.36 -9.88
CA MET A 132 -3.32 -6.23 -8.43
C MET A 132 -2.16 -5.36 -7.97
N PHE A 133 -2.48 -4.23 -7.38
CA PHE A 133 -1.48 -3.32 -6.82
C PHE A 133 -1.50 -3.34 -5.30
N GLY A 134 -0.34 -3.17 -4.69
CA GLY A 134 -0.21 -2.70 -3.33
C GLY A 134 -0.01 -1.20 -3.34
N GLY A 135 -0.82 -0.49 -2.57
CA GLY A 135 -0.69 0.94 -2.37
C GLY A 135 -0.30 1.26 -0.93
N LEU A 136 0.65 2.15 -0.79
CA LEU A 136 1.17 2.64 0.48
C LEU A 136 1.02 4.15 0.55
N GLY A 137 0.53 4.65 1.68
CA GLY A 137 0.48 6.06 1.99
C GLY A 137 0.94 6.35 3.42
N ILE A 138 1.10 7.61 3.74
CA ILE A 138 1.44 8.10 5.07
C ILE A 138 0.41 9.13 5.54
N LEU A 139 0.06 9.11 6.82
CA LEU A 139 -0.87 10.07 7.38
C LEU A 139 -0.21 11.44 7.60
N ALA A 140 -0.91 12.49 7.18
CA ALA A 140 -0.50 13.87 7.35
C ALA A 140 -1.71 14.73 7.78
N GLY A 141 -1.45 15.78 8.54
CA GLY A 141 -2.45 16.67 9.07
C GLY A 141 -2.72 16.45 10.56
N SER A 142 -3.94 16.73 11.01
CA SER A 142 -4.37 16.63 12.40
C SER A 142 -5.50 15.62 12.56
N ILE A 143 -5.83 15.26 13.82
CA ILE A 143 -6.95 14.35 14.13
C ILE A 143 -8.28 14.83 13.51
N ARG A 144 -8.46 16.14 13.35
CA ARG A 144 -9.68 16.73 12.78
C ARG A 144 -9.66 16.76 11.25
N SER A 145 -8.49 16.96 10.66
CA SER A 145 -8.27 17.04 9.21
C SER A 145 -7.10 16.13 8.84
N MET A 146 -7.40 14.82 8.69
CA MET A 146 -6.41 13.80 8.39
C MET A 146 -6.45 13.45 6.92
N SER A 147 -5.31 13.50 6.25
CA SER A 147 -5.09 13.06 4.88
C SER A 147 -4.17 11.85 4.83
N CYS A 148 -4.31 11.02 3.81
CA CYS A 148 -3.35 9.96 3.50
C CYS A 148 -2.62 10.34 2.21
N VAL A 149 -1.36 10.67 2.34
CA VAL A 149 -0.49 11.06 1.20
C VAL A 149 0.01 9.79 0.52
N PRO A 150 -0.24 9.59 -0.78
CA PRO A 150 0.23 8.40 -1.49
C PRO A 150 1.75 8.42 -1.63
N LEU A 151 2.41 7.39 -1.12
CA LEU A 151 3.85 7.22 -1.21
C LEU A 151 4.24 6.39 -2.43
N ASN A 152 3.60 5.24 -2.58
CA ASN A 152 3.96 4.26 -3.60
C ASN A 152 2.77 3.40 -3.98
N ILE A 153 2.69 3.03 -5.26
CA ILE A 153 1.76 2.01 -5.76
C ILE A 153 2.56 1.08 -6.67
N ARG A 154 2.70 -0.18 -6.27
CA ARG A 154 3.46 -1.20 -7.01
C ARG A 154 2.56 -2.32 -7.49
N LEU A 155 2.98 -2.94 -8.58
CA LEU A 155 2.32 -4.15 -9.08
C LEU A 155 2.79 -5.34 -8.24
N HIS A 156 1.92 -5.84 -7.35
CA HIS A 156 2.24 -6.90 -6.39
C HIS A 156 1.99 -8.30 -6.93
N ASP A 157 1.15 -8.43 -7.94
CA ASP A 157 0.71 -9.73 -8.38
C ASP A 157 0.65 -9.80 -9.91
N GLY A 158 0.81 -10.99 -10.48
CA GLY A 158 0.82 -11.20 -11.92
C GLY A 158 2.21 -11.11 -12.57
N LEU A 159 3.27 -10.93 -11.78
CA LEU A 159 4.66 -10.84 -12.24
C LEU A 159 5.49 -12.09 -11.97
N GLN A 160 4.95 -13.13 -11.32
CA GLN A 160 5.69 -14.34 -10.95
C GLN A 160 6.43 -14.97 -12.12
N ASP A 161 5.79 -15.00 -13.29
CA ASP A 161 6.38 -15.58 -14.50
C ASP A 161 7.54 -14.72 -15.08
N THR A 162 7.63 -13.44 -14.69
CA THR A 162 8.70 -12.52 -15.12
C THR A 162 9.79 -12.35 -14.05
N CYS A 163 9.60 -12.81 -12.83
CA CYS A 163 10.54 -12.63 -11.72
C CYS A 163 11.93 -13.25 -12.01
N GLY A 164 11.98 -14.34 -12.76
CA GLY A 164 13.23 -14.96 -13.15
C GLY A 164 14.00 -14.24 -14.26
N TRP A 165 13.44 -13.22 -14.87
CA TRP A 165 14.08 -12.45 -15.95
C TRP A 165 14.89 -11.25 -15.45
N GLU A 166 14.66 -10.81 -14.22
CA GLU A 166 15.41 -9.75 -13.55
C GLU A 166 16.10 -10.29 -12.30
N SER A 167 17.34 -9.89 -12.12
CA SER A 167 18.20 -10.39 -11.04
C SER A 167 17.93 -9.78 -9.66
N SER A 168 16.98 -8.81 -9.50
CA SER A 168 16.98 -8.10 -8.23
C SER A 168 15.69 -7.40 -7.74
N THR A 169 14.67 -7.12 -8.54
CA THR A 169 13.65 -6.16 -8.09
C THR A 169 12.20 -6.63 -8.05
N VAL A 170 11.87 -7.75 -8.67
CA VAL A 170 10.52 -8.29 -8.65
C VAL A 170 10.44 -9.45 -7.66
N SER A 171 9.86 -9.20 -6.50
CA SER A 171 9.64 -10.23 -5.48
C SER A 171 8.62 -11.26 -5.97
N GLY A 172 8.97 -12.56 -5.92
CA GLY A 172 8.01 -13.67 -6.05
C GLY A 172 7.14 -13.87 -4.81
N ALA A 173 7.27 -13.01 -3.80
CA ALA A 173 6.53 -13.08 -2.55
C ALA A 173 5.04 -12.78 -2.76
N SER A 174 4.21 -13.24 -1.83
CA SER A 174 2.77 -12.95 -1.84
C SER A 174 2.49 -11.47 -1.61
N HIS A 175 1.33 -10.99 -2.07
CA HIS A 175 0.89 -9.61 -1.88
C HIS A 175 1.01 -9.11 -0.43
N VAL A 176 0.70 -9.95 0.56
CA VAL A 176 0.78 -9.56 1.97
C VAL A 176 2.22 -9.35 2.45
N VAL A 177 3.17 -10.13 1.93
CA VAL A 177 4.59 -10.00 2.24
C VAL A 177 5.17 -8.75 1.55
N GLN A 178 4.86 -8.56 0.27
CA GLN A 178 5.30 -7.38 -0.47
C GLN A 178 4.81 -6.07 0.15
N MET A 179 3.58 -6.05 0.71
CA MET A 179 3.07 -4.88 1.43
C MET A 179 3.92 -4.53 2.65
N VAL A 180 4.35 -5.53 3.42
CA VAL A 180 5.23 -5.32 4.57
C VAL A 180 6.61 -4.84 4.13
N GLU A 181 7.16 -5.39 3.04
CA GLU A 181 8.44 -4.97 2.46
C GLU A 181 8.39 -3.52 1.95
N ASP A 182 7.33 -3.15 1.24
CA ASP A 182 7.17 -1.77 0.75
C ASP A 182 7.02 -0.76 1.89
N ALA A 183 6.31 -1.14 2.96
CA ALA A 183 6.17 -0.30 4.14
C ALA A 183 7.49 -0.16 4.91
N TYR A 184 8.27 -1.23 5.02
CA TYR A 184 9.58 -1.18 5.67
C TYR A 184 10.56 -0.31 4.90
N LEU A 185 10.60 -0.41 3.58
CA LEU A 185 11.39 0.48 2.72
C LEU A 185 11.03 1.96 2.91
N ALA A 186 9.76 2.26 3.12
CA ALA A 186 9.34 3.63 3.46
C ALA A 186 9.79 4.01 4.88
N ALA A 187 9.65 3.10 5.85
CA ALA A 187 10.06 3.31 7.23
C ALA A 187 11.57 3.60 7.35
N GLU A 188 12.43 3.07 6.48
CA GLU A 188 13.85 3.44 6.42
C GLU A 188 14.07 4.95 6.19
N THR A 189 13.13 5.62 5.52
CA THR A 189 13.19 7.08 5.34
C THR A 189 12.48 7.84 6.46
N PHE A 190 11.32 7.37 6.91
CA PHE A 190 10.48 8.08 7.88
C PHE A 190 10.85 7.77 9.34
N GLY A 191 11.63 6.72 9.60
CA GLY A 191 11.93 6.24 10.93
C GLY A 191 10.85 5.32 11.50
N ASN A 192 10.80 5.22 12.84
CA ASN A 192 9.84 4.34 13.52
C ASN A 192 8.41 4.54 13.02
N SER A 193 7.74 3.45 12.65
CA SER A 193 6.46 3.54 11.97
C SER A 193 5.45 2.50 12.46
N ILE A 194 4.16 2.85 12.38
CA ILE A 194 3.03 1.92 12.56
C ILE A 194 2.35 1.77 11.21
N LEU A 195 2.25 0.54 10.71
CA LEU A 195 1.57 0.20 9.46
C LEU A 195 0.13 -0.24 9.74
N LEU A 196 -0.83 0.52 9.25
CA LEU A 196 -2.27 0.21 9.32
C LEU A 196 -2.68 -0.63 8.12
N LEU A 197 -3.25 -1.80 8.37
CA LEU A 197 -3.64 -2.75 7.33
C LEU A 197 -5.07 -3.25 7.52
N ASP A 198 -5.72 -3.72 6.45
CA ASP A 198 -7.00 -4.41 6.53
C ASP A 198 -6.84 -5.84 7.10
N ARG A 199 -7.96 -6.44 7.50
CA ARG A 199 -8.06 -7.82 8.04
C ARG A 199 -7.43 -8.91 7.15
N TYR A 200 -7.32 -8.66 5.86
CA TYR A 200 -6.69 -9.58 4.92
C TYR A 200 -5.19 -9.80 5.22
N PHE A 201 -4.53 -8.78 5.75
CA PHE A 201 -3.09 -8.79 6.00
C PHE A 201 -2.70 -9.44 7.34
N LEU A 202 -3.64 -9.74 8.26
CA LEU A 202 -3.33 -10.52 9.45
C LEU A 202 -3.02 -11.97 9.05
N SER A 203 -1.76 -12.22 8.79
CA SER A 203 -1.27 -13.50 8.29
C SER A 203 0.11 -13.85 8.84
N VAL A 204 0.37 -15.15 9.01
CA VAL A 204 1.67 -15.62 9.50
C VAL A 204 2.83 -15.19 8.60
N PRO A 205 2.73 -15.25 7.25
CA PRO A 205 3.80 -14.77 6.39
C PRO A 205 4.13 -13.28 6.57
N ALA A 206 3.11 -12.43 6.72
CA ALA A 206 3.32 -10.98 6.94
C ALA A 206 4.05 -10.72 8.26
N LEU A 207 3.60 -11.34 9.38
CA LEU A 207 4.23 -11.15 10.68
C LEU A 207 5.65 -11.72 10.72
N LYS A 208 5.88 -12.88 10.10
CA LYS A 208 7.21 -13.46 10.01
C LYS A 208 8.16 -12.54 9.23
N ARG A 209 7.67 -11.98 8.10
CA ARG A 209 8.48 -11.03 7.32
C ARG A 209 8.78 -9.75 8.09
N LEU A 210 7.81 -9.24 8.85
CA LEU A 210 8.04 -8.12 9.74
C LEU A 210 9.16 -8.40 10.75
N GLN A 211 9.13 -9.56 11.43
CA GLN A 211 10.18 -9.96 12.37
C GLN A 211 11.56 -10.06 11.72
N GLU A 212 11.63 -10.61 10.48
CA GLU A 212 12.88 -10.72 9.73
C GLU A 212 13.46 -9.34 9.39
N LEU A 213 12.61 -8.38 9.00
CA LEU A 213 13.03 -7.03 8.62
C LEU A 213 13.45 -6.19 9.85
N THR A 214 12.71 -6.30 10.95
CA THR A 214 12.95 -5.50 12.16
C THR A 214 14.00 -6.12 13.08
N GLY A 215 14.39 -7.36 12.87
CA GLY A 215 15.42 -8.06 13.66
C GLY A 215 16.85 -7.50 13.51
N GLY A 216 17.10 -6.60 12.55
CA GLY A 216 18.39 -5.94 12.31
C GLY A 216 18.54 -4.54 12.93
N GLU A 217 17.61 -4.08 13.72
CA GLU A 217 17.64 -2.87 14.60
C GLU A 217 17.73 -1.49 13.93
N THR A 218 17.66 -1.35 12.62
CA THR A 218 17.76 -0.02 11.98
C THR A 218 16.50 0.83 12.13
N VAL A 219 15.30 0.22 12.07
CA VAL A 219 14.01 0.91 12.17
C VAL A 219 13.00 -0.02 12.82
N ARG A 220 12.25 0.50 13.82
CA ARG A 220 11.11 -0.21 14.42
C ARG A 220 9.87 0.00 13.59
N MET A 221 9.25 -1.06 13.12
CA MET A 221 7.95 -1.03 12.46
C MET A 221 6.98 -1.98 13.16
N GLU A 222 5.78 -1.48 13.43
CA GLU A 222 4.69 -2.22 14.06
C GLU A 222 3.50 -2.29 13.11
N ILE A 223 2.66 -3.31 13.27
CA ILE A 223 1.43 -3.47 12.48
C ILE A 223 0.21 -3.33 13.39
N VAL A 224 -0.79 -2.57 12.95
CA VAL A 224 -2.14 -2.56 13.50
C VAL A 224 -3.11 -2.95 12.39
N THR A 225 -3.90 -3.98 12.64
CA THR A 225 -4.84 -4.55 11.67
C THR A 225 -6.12 -5.02 12.35
N LYS A 226 -7.12 -5.43 11.57
CA LYS A 226 -8.35 -6.03 12.07
C LYS A 226 -8.27 -7.55 12.00
N ALA A 227 -8.64 -8.25 13.06
CA ALA A 227 -8.77 -9.69 13.04
C ALA A 227 -10.15 -10.12 12.50
N LYS A 228 -10.22 -11.32 11.90
CA LYS A 228 -11.49 -11.93 11.51
C LYS A 228 -12.32 -12.28 12.75
N CYS A 229 -13.64 -12.23 12.65
CA CYS A 229 -14.54 -12.54 13.77
C CYS A 229 -14.34 -13.96 14.32
N ASN A 230 -13.96 -14.92 13.49
CA ASN A 230 -13.67 -16.30 13.87
C ASN A 230 -12.20 -16.54 14.29
N CYS A 231 -11.44 -15.48 14.54
CA CYS A 231 -10.04 -15.56 14.93
C CYS A 231 -9.89 -16.30 16.27
N THR A 232 -8.93 -17.22 16.31
CA THR A 232 -8.54 -17.95 17.52
C THR A 232 -7.10 -17.57 17.88
N ALA A 233 -6.88 -17.24 19.13
CA ALA A 233 -5.59 -16.96 19.73
C ALA A 233 -5.33 -17.93 20.90
N PHE A 234 -4.17 -17.86 21.52
CA PHE A 234 -3.76 -18.80 22.55
C PHE A 234 -3.22 -18.05 23.77
N GLU A 235 -3.50 -18.54 24.95
CA GLU A 235 -2.81 -18.10 26.17
C GLU A 235 -1.33 -18.44 26.09
N LYS A 236 -0.52 -17.76 26.89
CA LYS A 236 0.86 -18.19 27.15
C LYS A 236 0.86 -19.57 27.79
N PRO A 237 1.83 -20.44 27.45
CA PRO A 237 1.93 -21.74 28.09
C PRO A 237 2.14 -21.56 29.61
N ALA A 238 1.49 -22.39 30.38
CA ALA A 238 1.72 -22.43 31.83
C ALA A 238 3.19 -22.77 32.13
N LEU A 239 3.74 -22.13 33.18
CA LEU A 239 5.07 -22.45 33.68
C LEU A 239 5.11 -23.93 34.04
N ARG A 240 5.99 -24.68 33.37
CA ARG A 240 6.12 -26.12 33.57
C ARG A 240 7.24 -26.42 34.56
N LYS A 241 6.97 -27.34 35.49
CA LYS A 241 8.05 -27.98 36.27
C LYS A 241 8.99 -28.73 35.34
N PRO A 242 10.30 -28.78 35.61
CA PRO A 242 11.27 -29.56 34.85
C PRO A 242 10.80 -31.01 34.67
N GLY A 243 10.78 -31.52 33.43
CA GLY A 243 10.33 -32.87 33.12
C GLY A 243 10.65 -33.26 31.67
N ARG A 244 10.47 -34.55 31.31
CA ARG A 244 10.74 -35.07 29.97
C ARG A 244 9.80 -34.47 28.93
N GLY A 245 10.30 -34.19 27.72
CA GLY A 245 9.59 -33.77 26.55
C GLY A 245 9.73 -32.27 26.24
N ARG A 246 9.39 -31.89 25.00
CA ARG A 246 9.48 -30.49 24.51
C ARG A 246 8.48 -29.60 25.26
N PRO A 247 8.88 -28.42 25.75
CA PRO A 247 7.95 -27.47 26.36
C PRO A 247 6.82 -27.09 25.40
N PRO A 248 5.57 -26.92 25.88
CA PRO A 248 4.48 -26.44 25.07
C PRO A 248 4.77 -25.02 24.58
N LYS A 249 4.51 -24.73 23.29
CA LYS A 249 4.71 -23.42 22.71
C LYS A 249 3.51 -22.47 22.89
N LYS A 250 2.36 -23.00 23.32
CA LYS A 250 1.11 -22.29 23.50
C LYS A 250 0.28 -22.90 24.62
N GLY A 251 -0.59 -22.09 25.24
CA GLY A 251 -1.57 -22.50 26.23
C GLY A 251 -2.94 -22.81 25.59
N LYS A 252 -4.01 -22.54 26.34
CA LYS A 252 -5.40 -22.78 25.96
C LYS A 252 -5.79 -21.93 24.73
N ALA A 253 -6.56 -22.51 23.84
CA ALA A 253 -7.13 -21.79 22.69
C ALA A 253 -8.34 -20.96 23.13
N ILE A 254 -8.39 -19.71 22.67
CA ILE A 254 -9.44 -18.74 22.93
C ILE A 254 -10.02 -18.28 21.60
N ARG A 255 -11.32 -18.43 21.39
CA ARG A 255 -12.03 -17.79 20.29
C ARG A 255 -12.31 -16.35 20.69
N LEU A 256 -11.72 -15.39 19.99
CA LEU A 256 -11.78 -13.98 20.37
C LEU A 256 -13.21 -13.42 20.43
N LYS A 257 -14.10 -13.90 19.55
CA LYS A 257 -15.52 -13.50 19.58
C LYS A 257 -16.23 -13.84 20.88
N ASP A 258 -15.84 -14.95 21.55
CA ASP A 258 -16.51 -15.42 22.77
C ASP A 258 -16.16 -14.51 23.96
N LEU A 259 -15.08 -13.71 23.85
CA LEU A 259 -14.69 -12.74 24.86
C LEU A 259 -15.66 -11.57 25.00
N PHE A 260 -16.43 -11.24 23.95
CA PHE A 260 -17.44 -10.19 24.01
C PHE A 260 -18.54 -10.51 25.06
N GLU A 261 -18.83 -11.81 25.25
CA GLU A 261 -19.80 -12.24 26.26
C GLU A 261 -19.11 -12.64 27.57
N SER A 262 -18.07 -13.47 27.50
CA SER A 262 -17.43 -14.01 28.72
C SER A 262 -16.61 -12.99 29.51
N ARG A 263 -16.27 -11.84 28.92
CA ARG A 263 -15.55 -10.73 29.54
C ARG A 263 -16.32 -9.42 29.54
N LYS A 264 -17.64 -9.46 29.33
CA LYS A 264 -18.53 -8.29 29.19
C LYS A 264 -18.36 -7.26 30.32
N GLU A 265 -18.19 -7.72 31.56
CA GLU A 265 -18.01 -6.87 32.74
C GLU A 265 -16.63 -6.18 32.80
N GLN A 266 -15.65 -6.69 32.05
CA GLN A 266 -14.28 -6.15 31.99
C GLN A 266 -14.12 -5.11 30.88
N PHE A 267 -15.17 -4.84 30.10
CA PHE A 267 -15.13 -3.80 29.09
C PHE A 267 -15.16 -2.41 29.75
N SER A 268 -14.17 -1.60 29.41
CA SER A 268 -14.09 -0.19 29.79
C SER A 268 -14.89 0.66 28.81
N GLU A 269 -15.50 1.74 29.29
CA GLU A 269 -16.13 2.75 28.46
C GLU A 269 -15.15 3.88 28.18
N ALA A 270 -15.19 4.41 26.95
CA ALA A 270 -14.41 5.58 26.58
C ALA A 270 -15.18 6.48 25.62
N GLU A 271 -14.87 7.78 25.69
CA GLU A 271 -15.32 8.77 24.72
C GLU A 271 -14.10 9.29 23.97
N MET A 272 -14.14 9.24 22.64
CA MET A 272 -13.05 9.69 21.82
C MET A 272 -13.53 10.25 20.47
N VAL A 273 -12.67 10.99 19.78
CA VAL A 273 -12.99 11.47 18.44
C VAL A 273 -12.73 10.36 17.43
N LEU A 274 -13.80 9.88 16.79
CA LEU A 274 -13.75 8.93 15.67
C LEU A 274 -14.49 9.55 14.48
N TYR A 275 -13.90 9.46 13.30
CA TYR A 275 -14.48 10.00 12.05
C TYR A 275 -14.92 11.47 12.16
N GLY A 276 -14.18 12.27 12.94
CA GLY A 276 -14.43 13.71 13.15
C GLY A 276 -15.53 14.04 14.16
N LYS A 277 -16.12 13.05 14.84
CA LYS A 277 -17.19 13.21 15.87
C LYS A 277 -16.74 12.63 17.19
N LYS A 278 -17.24 13.21 18.30
CA LYS A 278 -17.12 12.61 19.63
C LYS A 278 -18.06 11.41 19.72
N GLU A 279 -17.49 10.24 19.95
CA GLU A 279 -18.22 8.97 19.96
C GLU A 279 -17.93 8.21 21.24
N LYS A 280 -18.94 7.51 21.75
CA LYS A 280 -18.80 6.59 22.88
C LYS A 280 -18.63 5.18 22.39
N LEU A 281 -17.72 4.45 23.02
CA LEU A 281 -17.45 3.05 22.71
C LEU A 281 -17.12 2.27 23.97
N ARG A 282 -17.21 0.95 23.88
CA ARG A 282 -16.71 0.03 24.90
C ARG A 282 -15.60 -0.81 24.32
N TYR A 283 -14.57 -1.07 25.10
CA TYR A 283 -13.42 -1.86 24.63
C TYR A 283 -12.87 -2.75 25.75
N TYR A 284 -12.24 -3.85 25.34
CA TYR A 284 -11.48 -4.76 26.18
C TYR A 284 -10.18 -5.12 25.50
N SER A 285 -9.06 -5.08 26.25
CA SER A 285 -7.73 -5.39 25.71
C SER A 285 -7.15 -6.62 26.37
N ILE A 286 -6.50 -7.47 25.56
CA ILE A 286 -5.84 -8.68 26.03
C ILE A 286 -4.65 -9.03 25.11
N ASP A 287 -3.54 -9.45 25.72
CA ASP A 287 -2.35 -9.89 25.01
C ASP A 287 -2.32 -11.41 24.93
N LEU A 288 -2.34 -11.96 23.71
CA LEU A 288 -2.43 -13.39 23.44
C LEU A 288 -1.46 -13.81 22.32
N LEU A 289 -1.06 -15.08 22.32
CA LEU A 289 -0.26 -15.65 21.23
C LEU A 289 -1.12 -15.92 20.01
N TRP A 290 -0.61 -15.55 18.82
CA TRP A 290 -1.29 -15.78 17.56
C TRP A 290 -0.35 -16.31 16.48
N GLY A 291 -0.93 -16.96 15.47
CA GLY A 291 -0.24 -17.49 14.31
C GLY A 291 0.26 -18.92 14.51
N GLN A 292 -0.24 -19.86 13.70
CA GLN A 292 0.17 -21.26 13.76
C GLN A 292 1.68 -21.41 13.50
N LYS A 293 2.38 -22.08 14.38
CA LYS A 293 3.86 -22.27 14.40
C LYS A 293 4.68 -21.00 14.72
N LEU A 294 4.12 -19.80 14.54
CA LEU A 294 4.77 -18.54 14.90
C LEU A 294 4.58 -18.24 16.38
N TYR A 295 3.34 -18.32 16.86
CA TYR A 295 2.94 -18.03 18.25
C TYR A 295 3.53 -16.71 18.77
N GLN A 296 3.42 -15.66 17.97
CA GLN A 296 3.82 -14.31 18.34
C GLN A 296 2.76 -13.71 19.28
N GLU A 297 3.22 -13.01 20.31
CA GLU A 297 2.35 -12.23 21.19
C GLU A 297 1.83 -11.01 20.44
N LEU A 298 0.51 -10.84 20.43
CA LEU A 298 -0.19 -9.72 19.85
C LEU A 298 -1.15 -9.12 20.88
N ARG A 299 -1.30 -7.81 20.87
CA ARG A 299 -2.37 -7.13 21.57
C ARG A 299 -3.66 -7.21 20.76
N PHE A 300 -4.71 -7.76 21.36
CA PHE A 300 -6.04 -7.75 20.79
C PHE A 300 -6.90 -6.74 21.53
N VAL A 301 -7.58 -5.86 20.78
CA VAL A 301 -8.53 -4.89 21.30
C VAL A 301 -9.90 -5.20 20.71
N LEU A 302 -10.80 -5.66 21.56
CA LEU A 302 -12.21 -5.91 21.24
C LEU A 302 -12.96 -4.60 21.41
N VAL A 303 -13.73 -4.19 20.40
CA VAL A 303 -14.42 -2.90 20.37
C VAL A 303 -15.89 -3.11 20.08
N GLU A 304 -16.74 -2.52 20.90
CA GLU A 304 -18.18 -2.37 20.67
C GLU A 304 -18.48 -0.90 20.37
N TYR A 305 -18.92 -0.62 19.14
CA TYR A 305 -19.19 0.73 18.68
C TYR A 305 -20.41 0.74 17.74
N ASN A 306 -21.40 1.57 18.03
CA ASN A 306 -22.64 1.69 17.24
C ASN A 306 -23.28 0.33 16.90
N GLY A 307 -23.40 -0.55 17.90
CA GLY A 307 -23.99 -1.89 17.73
C GLY A 307 -23.13 -2.87 16.95
N THR A 308 -21.94 -2.46 16.48
CA THR A 308 -21.01 -3.34 15.77
C THR A 308 -19.87 -3.79 16.67
N ARG A 309 -19.42 -5.03 16.46
CA ARG A 309 -18.28 -5.63 17.15
C ARG A 309 -17.09 -5.76 16.20
N SER A 310 -15.94 -5.32 16.65
CA SER A 310 -14.68 -5.40 15.89
C SER A 310 -13.56 -5.88 16.80
N ILE A 311 -12.59 -6.57 16.21
CA ILE A 311 -11.40 -7.05 16.91
C ILE A 311 -10.19 -6.48 16.18
N LEU A 312 -9.41 -5.64 16.84
CA LEU A 312 -8.14 -5.14 16.36
C LEU A 312 -7.01 -6.04 16.85
N ALA A 313 -5.94 -6.14 16.10
CA ALA A 313 -4.72 -6.84 16.46
C ALA A 313 -3.52 -5.93 16.20
N GLY A 314 -2.63 -5.82 17.17
CA GLY A 314 -1.40 -5.03 17.08
C GLY A 314 -0.18 -5.84 17.48
N THR A 315 0.95 -5.61 16.82
CA THR A 315 2.24 -6.24 17.18
C THR A 315 2.92 -5.53 18.35
N SER A 316 2.64 -4.23 18.54
CA SER A 316 3.14 -3.48 19.68
C SER A 316 2.31 -3.77 20.93
N LEU A 317 2.98 -4.22 21.99
CA LEU A 317 2.38 -4.40 23.31
C LEU A 317 2.45 -3.12 24.18
N GLU A 318 3.15 -2.09 23.70
CA GLU A 318 3.28 -0.79 24.36
C GLU A 318 2.20 0.20 23.93
N LEU A 319 1.65 0.00 22.72
CA LEU A 319 0.64 0.90 22.17
C LEU A 319 -0.67 0.79 22.95
N ASP A 320 -1.12 1.93 23.47
CA ASP A 320 -2.39 2.02 24.21
C ASP A 320 -3.60 1.56 23.37
N PRO A 321 -4.56 0.81 23.96
CA PRO A 321 -5.74 0.34 23.26
C PRO A 321 -6.57 1.43 22.58
N LEU A 322 -6.73 2.61 23.21
CA LEU A 322 -7.48 3.73 22.62
C LEU A 322 -6.71 4.35 21.42
N SER A 323 -5.38 4.40 21.51
CA SER A 323 -4.54 4.78 20.38
C SER A 323 -4.67 3.79 19.22
N MET A 324 -4.73 2.49 19.48
CA MET A 324 -4.99 1.49 18.42
C MET A 324 -6.35 1.73 17.74
N ILE A 325 -7.40 2.01 18.50
CA ILE A 325 -8.74 2.29 17.96
C ILE A 325 -8.72 3.57 17.11
N ARG A 326 -8.12 4.64 17.63
CA ARG A 326 -7.97 5.92 16.91
C ARG A 326 -7.21 5.73 15.60
N LEU A 327 -6.05 5.11 15.63
CA LEU A 327 -5.23 4.85 14.46
C LEU A 327 -5.99 4.03 13.42
N TYR A 328 -6.64 2.96 13.84
CA TYR A 328 -7.38 2.11 12.91
C TYR A 328 -8.55 2.85 12.25
N SER A 329 -9.15 3.85 12.91
CA SER A 329 -10.18 4.69 12.30
C SER A 329 -9.67 5.49 11.09
N PHE A 330 -8.38 5.77 11.01
CA PHE A 330 -7.76 6.48 9.89
C PHE A 330 -7.40 5.56 8.70
N ARG A 331 -7.44 4.24 8.88
CA ARG A 331 -7.13 3.29 7.78
C ARG A 331 -7.96 3.57 6.52
N PHE A 332 -9.21 3.95 6.69
CA PHE A 332 -10.10 4.26 5.58
C PHE A 332 -9.58 5.39 4.67
N ARG A 333 -8.67 6.24 5.14
CA ARG A 333 -8.13 7.36 4.36
C ARG A 333 -7.41 6.92 3.09
N ILE A 334 -6.81 5.73 3.06
CA ILE A 334 -6.17 5.21 1.84
C ILE A 334 -7.20 4.89 0.75
N GLU A 335 -8.41 4.48 1.10
CA GLU A 335 -9.49 4.24 0.14
C GLU A 335 -9.95 5.55 -0.51
N CYS A 336 -10.01 6.64 0.28
CA CYS A 336 -10.24 7.99 -0.24
C CYS A 336 -9.13 8.39 -1.21
N THR A 337 -7.87 8.18 -0.84
CA THR A 337 -6.71 8.45 -1.71
C THR A 337 -6.78 7.65 -3.02
N PHE A 338 -7.13 6.37 -3.00
CA PHE A 338 -7.31 5.58 -4.23
C PHE A 338 -8.45 6.13 -5.10
N ARG A 339 -9.55 6.59 -4.49
CA ARG A 339 -10.65 7.23 -5.23
C ARG A 339 -10.18 8.51 -5.91
N GLU A 340 -9.47 9.36 -5.19
CA GLU A 340 -8.91 10.62 -5.72
C GLU A 340 -7.89 10.36 -6.83
N LEU A 341 -6.98 9.40 -6.65
CA LEU A 341 -6.04 8.97 -7.68
C LEU A 341 -6.76 8.48 -8.96
N LYS A 342 -7.89 7.78 -8.81
CA LYS A 342 -8.70 7.35 -9.96
C LYS A 342 -9.41 8.52 -10.65
N GLN A 343 -9.95 9.46 -9.88
CA GLN A 343 -10.83 10.51 -10.38
C GLN A 343 -10.07 11.76 -10.84
N GLN A 344 -9.03 12.16 -10.10
CA GLN A 344 -8.29 13.40 -10.37
C GLN A 344 -7.09 13.18 -11.28
N THR A 345 -6.14 12.33 -10.87
CA THR A 345 -4.91 12.11 -11.65
C THR A 345 -5.05 11.01 -12.70
N GLY A 346 -6.14 10.24 -12.70
CA GLY A 346 -6.34 9.11 -13.62
C GLY A 346 -5.23 8.07 -13.54
N ALA A 347 -4.67 7.85 -12.35
CA ALA A 347 -3.55 6.94 -12.11
C ALA A 347 -3.73 5.55 -12.72
N PHE A 348 -4.97 5.05 -12.73
CA PHE A 348 -5.29 3.72 -13.24
C PHE A 348 -5.72 3.68 -14.71
N CYS A 349 -5.62 4.80 -15.45
CA CYS A 349 -6.04 4.91 -16.84
C CYS A 349 -4.91 4.70 -17.86
N TYR A 350 -3.81 4.09 -17.46
CA TYR A 350 -2.69 3.75 -18.34
C TYR A 350 -3.02 2.61 -19.31
N HIS A 351 -2.29 2.57 -20.47
CA HIS A 351 -2.42 1.55 -21.50
C HIS A 351 -1.03 1.12 -22.01
N PHE A 352 -0.11 0.74 -21.11
CA PHE A 352 1.20 0.25 -21.50
C PHE A 352 1.14 -1.24 -21.88
N TRP A 353 1.52 -1.57 -23.07
CA TRP A 353 1.57 -2.92 -23.61
C TRP A 353 2.85 -3.17 -24.40
N SER A 354 3.15 -4.43 -24.70
CA SER A 354 4.31 -4.80 -25.52
C SER A 354 3.88 -5.73 -26.66
N LYS A 355 4.33 -5.44 -27.88
CA LYS A 355 4.12 -6.34 -29.03
C LYS A 355 4.79 -7.69 -28.83
N HIS A 356 5.84 -7.74 -27.99
CA HIS A 356 6.57 -8.95 -27.65
C HIS A 356 5.88 -9.78 -26.56
N MET A 357 4.86 -9.24 -25.89
CA MET A 357 4.05 -9.97 -24.94
C MET A 357 3.17 -10.99 -25.69
N PRO A 358 3.23 -12.29 -25.37
CA PRO A 358 2.31 -13.27 -25.91
C PRO A 358 0.86 -12.84 -25.64
N ARG A 359 -0.05 -13.18 -26.56
CA ARG A 359 -1.47 -12.88 -26.37
C ARG A 359 -2.02 -13.75 -25.24
N LEU A 360 -2.46 -13.13 -24.15
CA LEU A 360 -3.03 -13.83 -23.00
C LEU A 360 -4.35 -14.49 -23.38
N ASN A 361 -4.48 -15.77 -23.03
CA ASN A 361 -5.75 -16.49 -23.07
C ASN A 361 -6.39 -16.41 -21.68
N TYR A 362 -7.50 -15.70 -21.56
CA TYR A 362 -8.22 -15.52 -20.30
C TYR A 362 -8.93 -16.79 -19.82
N TYR A 363 -9.10 -17.76 -20.72
CA TYR A 363 -9.72 -19.06 -20.42
C TYR A 363 -8.69 -20.19 -20.20
N ARG A 364 -7.39 -19.85 -20.13
CA ARG A 364 -6.31 -20.83 -19.89
C ARG A 364 -6.58 -21.62 -18.61
N LYS A 365 -6.42 -22.94 -18.68
CA LYS A 365 -6.50 -23.83 -17.51
C LYS A 365 -5.26 -23.64 -16.64
N LYS A 366 -5.38 -23.91 -15.34
CA LYS A 366 -4.23 -23.79 -14.39
C LYS A 366 -3.08 -24.77 -14.73
N THR A 367 -3.38 -25.86 -15.40
CA THR A 367 -2.41 -26.90 -15.81
C THR A 367 -1.63 -26.53 -17.08
N GLU A 368 -2.07 -25.52 -17.83
CA GLU A 368 -1.36 -25.06 -19.02
C GLU A 368 -0.18 -24.17 -18.64
N PRO A 369 1.02 -24.33 -19.28
CA PRO A 369 2.18 -23.55 -19.00
C PRO A 369 1.94 -22.05 -19.28
N SER A 370 2.64 -21.18 -18.56
CA SER A 370 2.52 -19.75 -18.79
C SER A 370 3.00 -19.40 -20.21
N PRO A 371 2.25 -18.58 -20.98
CA PRO A 371 2.73 -18.10 -22.27
C PRO A 371 4.07 -17.36 -22.18
N LEU A 372 4.43 -16.83 -21.03
CA LEU A 372 5.69 -16.13 -20.78
C LEU A 372 6.88 -17.09 -20.73
N GLU A 373 6.70 -18.38 -20.43
CA GLU A 373 7.74 -19.40 -20.49
C GLU A 373 8.28 -19.58 -21.93
N GLN A 374 7.45 -19.30 -22.93
CA GLN A 374 7.81 -19.41 -24.35
C GLN A 374 8.62 -18.20 -24.87
N VAL A 375 8.83 -17.16 -24.04
CA VAL A 375 9.58 -15.97 -24.42
C VAL A 375 11.08 -16.24 -24.20
N GLU A 376 11.76 -16.72 -25.23
CA GLU A 376 13.18 -17.10 -25.18
C GLU A 376 14.12 -15.90 -25.42
N SER A 377 13.70 -14.95 -26.28
CA SER A 377 14.54 -13.81 -26.68
C SER A 377 14.72 -12.80 -25.56
N ASP A 378 15.97 -12.51 -25.18
CA ASP A 378 16.30 -11.47 -24.20
C ASP A 378 15.83 -10.08 -24.62
N HIS A 379 15.80 -9.82 -25.93
CA HIS A 379 15.22 -8.57 -26.44
C HIS A 379 13.73 -8.49 -26.13
N ALA A 380 12.97 -9.57 -26.36
CA ALA A 380 11.54 -9.63 -26.05
C ALA A 380 11.29 -9.50 -24.54
N ARG A 381 12.05 -10.21 -23.71
CA ARG A 381 12.00 -10.11 -22.24
C ARG A 381 12.20 -8.68 -21.78
N ARG A 382 13.26 -8.01 -22.22
CA ARG A 382 13.53 -6.59 -21.91
C ARG A 382 12.37 -5.67 -22.32
N LYS A 383 11.74 -5.89 -23.48
CA LYS A 383 10.61 -5.09 -23.95
C LYS A 383 9.34 -5.31 -23.13
N ILE A 384 9.12 -6.51 -22.62
CA ILE A 384 8.02 -6.81 -21.71
C ILE A 384 8.25 -6.14 -20.35
N LEU A 385 9.45 -6.27 -19.79
CA LEU A 385 9.83 -5.61 -18.53
C LEU A 385 9.78 -4.09 -18.61
N GLN A 386 10.16 -3.50 -19.77
CA GLN A 386 9.99 -2.06 -20.00
C GLN A 386 8.52 -1.62 -19.91
N ALA A 387 7.58 -2.45 -20.36
CA ALA A 387 6.15 -2.14 -20.23
C ALA A 387 5.67 -2.26 -18.78
N VAL A 388 6.14 -3.24 -18.00
CA VAL A 388 5.89 -3.33 -16.53
C VAL A 388 6.42 -2.08 -15.84
N ARG A 389 7.68 -1.71 -16.09
CA ARG A 389 8.31 -0.52 -15.51
C ARG A 389 7.54 0.77 -15.86
N ALA A 390 7.02 0.88 -17.10
CA ALA A 390 6.21 2.02 -17.49
C ALA A 390 4.90 2.13 -16.68
N VAL A 391 4.25 1.00 -16.36
CA VAL A 391 3.08 0.97 -15.47
C VAL A 391 3.45 1.48 -14.09
N GLU A 392 4.49 0.94 -13.46
CA GLU A 392 4.93 1.37 -12.13
C GLU A 392 5.37 2.84 -12.11
N THR A 393 6.09 3.28 -13.15
CA THR A 393 6.46 4.69 -13.31
C THR A 393 5.23 5.59 -13.30
N HIS A 394 4.22 5.25 -14.11
CA HIS A 394 2.99 6.05 -14.16
C HIS A 394 2.30 6.13 -12.80
N MET A 395 2.31 5.03 -12.03
CA MET A 395 1.76 5.00 -10.67
C MET A 395 2.53 5.93 -9.72
N VAL A 396 3.85 5.88 -9.72
CA VAL A 396 4.69 6.74 -8.86
C VAL A 396 4.52 8.21 -9.24
N LEU A 397 4.51 8.55 -10.54
CA LEU A 397 4.25 9.93 -10.97
C LEU A 397 2.86 10.41 -10.54
N SER A 398 1.86 9.55 -10.59
CA SER A 398 0.52 9.88 -10.10
C SER A 398 0.49 10.08 -8.58
N CYS A 399 1.29 9.34 -7.81
CA CYS A 399 1.46 9.57 -6.36
C CYS A 399 2.11 10.94 -6.10
N VAL A 400 3.16 11.29 -6.85
CA VAL A 400 3.82 12.61 -6.74
C VAL A 400 2.85 13.73 -7.08
N ALA A 401 2.11 13.62 -8.19
CA ALA A 401 1.13 14.61 -8.61
C ALA A 401 0.03 14.81 -7.57
N MET A 402 -0.60 13.74 -7.11
CA MET A 402 -1.64 13.77 -6.08
C MET A 402 -1.12 14.32 -4.76
N GLY A 403 0.03 13.83 -4.31
CA GLY A 403 0.64 14.31 -3.06
C GLY A 403 0.99 15.80 -3.15
N THR A 404 1.46 16.29 -4.30
CA THR A 404 1.70 17.74 -4.48
C THR A 404 0.41 18.55 -4.34
N ILE A 405 -0.71 18.08 -4.91
CA ILE A 405 -2.03 18.71 -4.72
C ILE A 405 -2.45 18.71 -3.25
N GLN A 406 -2.31 17.56 -2.57
CA GLN A 406 -2.65 17.45 -1.13
C GLN A 406 -1.77 18.34 -0.25
N CYS A 407 -0.47 18.48 -0.57
CA CYS A 407 0.41 19.37 0.16
C CYS A 407 -0.03 20.82 0.06
N LEU A 408 -0.43 21.25 -1.14
CA LEU A 408 -0.99 22.61 -1.33
C LEU A 408 -2.25 22.80 -0.50
N SER A 409 -3.18 21.83 -0.51
CA SER A 409 -4.41 21.88 0.29
C SER A 409 -4.10 22.01 1.79
N LEU A 410 -3.25 21.15 2.33
CA LEU A 410 -2.88 21.19 3.76
C LEU A 410 -2.20 22.49 4.18
N GLN A 411 -1.47 23.15 3.28
CA GLN A 411 -0.85 24.46 3.58
C GLN A 411 -1.81 25.64 3.45
N MET A 412 -2.88 25.50 2.68
CA MET A 412 -3.88 26.54 2.50
C MET A 412 -4.99 26.50 3.56
N GLU A 413 -5.28 25.34 4.15
CA GLU A 413 -6.26 25.20 5.25
C GLU A 413 -5.98 26.11 6.46
N GLY A 414 -4.74 26.59 6.64
CA GLY A 414 -4.38 27.58 7.68
C GLY A 414 -4.50 29.04 7.26
N LYS A 415 -4.90 29.32 5.98
CA LYS A 415 -4.92 30.67 5.40
C LYS A 415 -6.29 31.09 4.88
N LEU A 416 -7.27 30.21 4.87
CA LEU A 416 -8.70 30.44 4.62
C LEU A 416 -9.49 30.36 5.91
#